data_83a5aead8a95244e394b52a464e61f1f
#
_entry.id   83a5aead8a95244e394b52a464e61f1f
#
_cell.length_a   1.000
_cell.length_b   1.000
_cell.length_c   1.000
_cell.angle_alpha   90.00
_cell.angle_beta   90.00
_cell.angle_gamma   90.00
#
_symmetry.space_group_name_H-M   'P 1'
#
loop_
_entity.id
_entity.type
_entity.pdbx_description
1 polymer ?
#
loop_
_entity_poly.entity_id
_entity_poly.type
_entity_poly.pdbx_seq_one_letter_code
_entity_poly.pdbx_strand_id
1 'polypeptide(L)'
;MMEAFLVPEKTVVNAKGDGPALDVSRAEGRIFLLTLGITDIVEQESLDVSIFGSADGATWDAKPVAAFPQKFYREEVPLLLNLTARPEIKFIRAHWEVARWGRGSETPMFEIHVTLREVPQEILAEAGGRVRAQ
;
A
#
# COMPACT_ATOMS: atom_id res chain seq x y z
N MET A 1 -14.86 -12.36 1.47
CA MET A 1 -14.06 -11.32 0.81
C MET A 1 -12.69 -11.21 1.45
N MET A 2 -11.70 -10.84 0.65
CA MET A 2 -10.32 -10.82 1.11
C MET A 2 -10.04 -9.64 2.03
N GLU A 3 -9.45 -9.94 3.18
CA GLU A 3 -8.91 -8.96 4.12
C GLU A 3 -7.57 -9.49 4.60
N ALA A 4 -6.56 -8.64 4.59
CA ALA A 4 -5.21 -9.07 4.97
C ALA A 4 -4.35 -7.87 5.37
N PHE A 5 -3.21 -8.16 5.97
CA PHE A 5 -2.13 -7.18 6.12
C PHE A 5 -1.18 -7.37 4.95
N LEU A 6 -1.00 -6.31 4.18
CA LEU A 6 0.05 -6.28 3.16
C LEU A 6 1.41 -6.05 3.84
N VAL A 7 1.41 -5.21 4.88
CA VAL A 7 2.56 -5.01 5.77
C VAL A 7 2.07 -5.22 7.20
N PRO A 8 2.65 -6.17 7.94
CA PRO A 8 2.20 -6.46 9.31
C PRO A 8 2.32 -5.27 10.25
N GLU A 9 1.50 -5.26 11.29
CA GLU A 9 1.57 -4.25 12.34
C GLU A 9 2.97 -4.23 12.97
N LYS A 10 3.38 -3.06 13.44
CA LYS A 10 4.66 -2.85 14.11
C LYS A 10 5.89 -3.14 13.23
N THR A 11 5.73 -3.03 11.92
CA THR A 11 6.87 -3.13 11.02
C THR A 11 7.71 -1.86 11.11
N VAL A 12 8.97 -2.01 11.43
CA VAL A 12 9.90 -0.89 11.57
C VAL A 12 10.62 -0.67 10.24
N VAL A 13 10.52 0.56 9.73
CA VAL A 13 11.13 0.97 8.47
C VAL A 13 12.16 2.06 8.75
N ASN A 14 13.41 1.77 8.52
CA ASN A 14 14.51 2.71 8.76
C ASN A 14 15.41 2.87 7.53
N ALA A 15 15.08 2.20 6.45
CA ALA A 15 15.82 2.25 5.20
C ALA A 15 14.90 1.78 4.08
N LYS A 16 15.36 1.90 2.85
CA LYS A 16 14.66 1.37 1.69
C LYS A 16 14.43 -0.15 1.84
N GLY A 17 13.27 -0.61 1.49
CA GLY A 17 12.95 -2.03 1.58
C GLY A 17 11.62 -2.39 0.96
N ASP A 18 11.30 -3.67 1.03
CA ASP A 18 10.08 -4.26 0.49
C ASP A 18 9.37 -5.09 1.55
N GLY A 19 8.05 -5.08 1.50
CA GLY A 19 7.24 -5.94 2.34
C GLY A 19 7.05 -7.33 1.71
N PRO A 20 6.33 -8.22 2.40
CA PRO A 20 6.06 -9.56 1.88
C PRO A 20 5.12 -9.52 0.68
N ALA A 21 5.23 -10.51 -0.19
CA ALA A 21 4.33 -10.68 -1.31
C ALA A 21 2.98 -11.21 -0.82
N LEU A 22 1.90 -10.63 -1.33
CA LEU A 22 0.55 -11.07 -1.04
C LEU A 22 -0.11 -11.56 -2.32
N ASP A 23 -0.66 -12.76 -2.28
CA ASP A 23 -1.40 -13.34 -3.41
C ASP A 23 -2.81 -12.76 -3.42
N VAL A 24 -3.08 -11.85 -4.38
CA VAL A 24 -4.39 -11.24 -4.54
C VAL A 24 -5.24 -11.95 -5.60
N SER A 25 -4.72 -12.98 -6.24
CA SER A 25 -5.49 -13.78 -7.18
C SER A 25 -6.60 -14.59 -6.51
N ARG A 26 -6.50 -14.75 -5.19
CA ARG A 26 -7.49 -15.47 -4.38
C ARG A 26 -8.74 -14.64 -4.11
N ALA A 27 -8.69 -13.33 -4.37
CA ALA A 27 -9.84 -12.46 -4.19
C ALA A 27 -10.85 -12.65 -5.31
N GLU A 28 -12.13 -12.43 -5.01
CA GLU A 28 -13.20 -12.50 -5.98
C GLU A 28 -13.15 -11.33 -6.95
N GLY A 29 -12.80 -10.15 -6.46
CA GLY A 29 -12.73 -8.93 -7.24
C GLY A 29 -11.30 -8.46 -7.47
N ARG A 30 -11.19 -7.33 -8.15
CA ARG A 30 -9.90 -6.75 -8.55
C ARG A 30 -9.67 -5.35 -8.00
N ILE A 31 -10.53 -4.89 -7.10
CA ILE A 31 -10.41 -3.56 -6.50
C ILE A 31 -10.28 -3.70 -4.98
N PHE A 32 -9.28 -3.03 -4.45
CA PHE A 32 -8.92 -3.13 -3.04
C PHE A 32 -8.76 -1.75 -2.41
N LEU A 33 -9.15 -1.63 -1.16
CA LEU A 33 -8.83 -0.46 -0.35
C LEU A 33 -7.64 -0.82 0.54
N LEU A 34 -6.56 -0.07 0.37
CA LEU A 34 -5.38 -0.18 1.22
C LEU A 34 -5.36 0.99 2.19
N THR A 35 -4.92 0.73 3.42
CA THR A 35 -4.74 1.79 4.41
C THR A 35 -3.36 1.68 5.00
N LEU A 36 -2.55 2.72 4.79
CA LEU A 36 -1.24 2.85 5.41
C LEU A 36 -1.42 3.48 6.78
N GLY A 37 -1.03 2.76 7.82
CA GLY A 37 -1.00 3.30 9.17
C GLY A 37 0.43 3.63 9.57
N ILE A 38 0.67 4.86 9.98
CA ILE A 38 1.96 5.28 10.54
C ILE A 38 1.72 5.53 12.02
N THR A 39 2.23 4.63 12.85
CA THR A 39 1.93 4.63 14.28
C THR A 39 3.02 5.24 15.14
N ASP A 40 4.25 5.28 14.64
CA ASP A 40 5.35 5.90 15.36
C ASP A 40 6.41 6.42 14.39
N ILE A 41 7.11 7.46 14.80
CA ILE A 41 8.15 8.12 14.00
C ILE A 41 9.29 8.55 14.93
N VAL A 42 10.51 8.27 14.51
CA VAL A 42 11.72 8.80 15.15
C VAL A 42 12.43 9.67 14.13
N GLU A 43 12.65 10.91 14.48
CA GLU A 43 13.20 11.98 13.65
C GLU A 43 12.28 12.46 12.53
N GLN A 44 12.51 13.68 12.09
CA GLN A 44 11.79 14.27 10.96
C GLN A 44 12.37 13.77 9.65
N GLU A 45 11.55 13.07 8.90
CA GLU A 45 11.94 12.51 7.61
C GLU A 45 10.71 12.26 6.76
N SER A 46 10.90 11.88 5.51
CA SER A 46 9.81 11.55 4.63
C SER A 46 9.74 10.04 4.39
N LEU A 47 8.52 9.55 4.31
CA LEU A 47 8.21 8.16 3.98
C LEU A 47 7.44 8.10 2.68
N ASP A 48 7.95 7.32 1.74
CA ASP A 48 7.28 7.03 0.47
C ASP A 48 6.97 5.55 0.42
N VAL A 49 5.70 5.20 0.33
CA VAL A 49 5.24 3.82 0.20
C VAL A 49 4.53 3.65 -1.14
N SER A 50 4.98 2.70 -1.92
CA SER A 50 4.39 2.37 -3.22
C SER A 50 4.05 0.89 -3.28
N ILE A 51 3.16 0.54 -4.21
CA ILE A 51 2.69 -0.84 -4.38
C ILE A 51 3.17 -1.33 -5.73
N PHE A 52 3.86 -2.47 -5.73
CA PHE A 52 4.35 -3.12 -6.94
C PHE A 52 3.59 -4.40 -7.20
N GLY A 53 3.41 -4.71 -8.48
CA GLY A 53 2.71 -5.91 -8.91
C GLY A 53 3.63 -6.94 -9.55
N SER A 54 3.17 -8.18 -9.53
CA SER A 54 3.90 -9.29 -10.15
C SER A 54 2.91 -10.34 -10.64
N ALA A 55 3.25 -11.00 -11.74
CA ALA A 55 2.45 -12.11 -12.26
C ALA A 55 2.78 -13.44 -11.55
N ASP A 56 3.98 -13.60 -11.04
CA ASP A 56 4.48 -14.86 -10.47
C ASP A 56 4.94 -14.79 -9.03
N GLY A 57 5.00 -13.58 -8.46
CA GLY A 57 5.50 -13.38 -7.09
C GLY A 57 7.03 -13.37 -6.96
N ALA A 58 7.75 -13.52 -8.05
CA ALA A 58 9.22 -13.57 -8.06
C ALA A 58 9.81 -12.41 -8.88
N THR A 59 9.22 -12.10 -10.02
CA THR A 59 9.64 -11.00 -10.89
C THR A 59 8.67 -9.84 -10.74
N TRP A 60 9.16 -8.70 -10.31
CA TRP A 60 8.33 -7.54 -9.99
C TRP A 60 8.39 -6.49 -11.09
N ASP A 61 7.27 -5.80 -11.31
CA ASP A 61 7.21 -4.73 -12.29
C ASP A 61 8.23 -3.64 -11.98
N ALA A 62 8.73 -2.98 -13.02
CA ALA A 62 9.72 -1.91 -12.86
C ALA A 62 9.12 -0.63 -12.29
N LYS A 63 7.81 -0.45 -12.44
CA LYS A 63 7.09 0.73 -11.96
C LYS A 63 5.99 0.33 -11.00
N PRO A 64 5.68 1.17 -10.00
CA PRO A 64 4.58 0.86 -9.10
C PRO A 64 3.23 0.92 -9.81
N VAL A 65 2.28 0.10 -9.36
CA VAL A 65 0.90 0.15 -9.84
C VAL A 65 0.09 1.20 -9.12
N ALA A 66 0.53 1.61 -7.93
CA ALA A 66 -0.07 2.66 -7.13
C ALA A 66 0.95 3.16 -6.11
N ALA A 67 0.72 4.36 -5.59
CA ALA A 67 1.60 4.93 -4.57
C ALA A 67 0.78 5.75 -3.58
N PHE A 68 1.13 5.64 -2.31
CA PHE A 68 0.60 6.55 -1.30
C PHE A 68 1.28 7.91 -1.46
N PRO A 69 0.60 9.01 -1.10
CA PRO A 69 1.27 10.31 -1.04
C PRO A 69 2.40 10.26 -0.02
N GLN A 70 3.46 11.02 -0.27
CA GLN A 70 4.58 11.13 0.67
C GLN A 70 4.09 11.64 2.03
N LYS A 71 4.55 11.02 3.11
CA LYS A 71 4.09 11.32 4.46
C LYS A 71 5.24 11.63 5.40
N PHE A 72 4.92 12.43 6.43
CA PHE A 72 5.88 12.92 7.43
C PHE A 72 5.39 12.70 8.86
N TYR A 73 4.14 12.31 9.04
CA TYR A 73 3.47 12.31 10.35
C TYR A 73 2.80 10.99 10.63
N ARG A 74 2.43 10.79 11.88
CA ARG A 74 1.54 9.69 12.28
C ARG A 74 0.17 9.96 11.69
N GLU A 75 -0.34 9.04 10.90
CA GLU A 75 -1.68 9.15 10.33
C GLU A 75 -2.10 7.83 9.67
N GLU A 76 -3.34 7.79 9.24
CA GLU A 76 -3.86 6.72 8.40
C GLU A 76 -4.16 7.28 7.03
N VAL A 77 -3.68 6.61 5.99
CA VAL A 77 -3.79 7.08 4.61
C VAL A 77 -4.45 6.00 3.75
N PRO A 78 -5.63 6.27 3.19
CA PRO A 78 -6.27 5.32 2.29
C PRO A 78 -5.69 5.41 0.88
N LEU A 79 -5.75 4.28 0.17
CA LEU A 79 -5.38 4.21 -1.24
C LEU A 79 -6.26 3.16 -1.92
N LEU A 80 -6.94 3.58 -2.97
CA LEU A 80 -7.72 2.64 -3.77
C LEU A 80 -6.81 2.01 -4.82
N LEU A 81 -6.71 0.68 -4.79
CA LEU A 81 -5.93 -0.09 -5.76
C LEU A 81 -6.89 -0.79 -6.71
N ASN A 82 -6.88 -0.38 -7.97
CA ASN A 82 -7.73 -0.95 -9.00
C ASN A 82 -6.87 -1.74 -9.99
N LEU A 83 -7.01 -3.07 -9.98
CA LEU A 83 -6.26 -3.96 -10.84
C LEU A 83 -7.07 -4.47 -12.04
N THR A 84 -8.22 -3.87 -12.33
CA THR A 84 -9.08 -4.34 -13.42
C THR A 84 -8.40 -4.22 -14.79
N ALA A 85 -7.55 -3.21 -14.99
CA ALA A 85 -6.81 -3.02 -16.24
C ALA A 85 -5.51 -3.82 -16.29
N ARG A 86 -5.16 -4.52 -15.20
CA ARG A 86 -3.91 -5.29 -15.09
C ARG A 86 -4.22 -6.72 -14.63
N PRO A 87 -4.92 -7.52 -15.43
CA PRO A 87 -5.35 -8.86 -15.01
C PRO A 87 -4.19 -9.83 -14.79
N GLU A 88 -3.02 -9.54 -15.34
CA GLU A 88 -1.83 -10.39 -15.18
C GLU A 88 -1.25 -10.30 -13.76
N ILE A 89 -1.55 -9.24 -13.02
CA ILE A 89 -1.03 -9.07 -11.65
C ILE A 89 -1.76 -10.02 -10.71
N LYS A 90 -1.01 -10.94 -10.11
CA LYS A 90 -1.51 -11.92 -9.14
C LYS A 90 -0.97 -11.71 -7.74
N PHE A 91 0.16 -11.02 -7.64
CA PHE A 91 0.83 -10.72 -6.37
C PHE A 91 1.12 -9.23 -6.27
N ILE A 92 1.03 -8.70 -5.06
CA ILE A 92 1.43 -7.33 -4.78
C ILE A 92 2.33 -7.30 -3.54
N ARG A 93 3.16 -6.27 -3.46
CA ARG A 93 3.93 -5.99 -2.25
C ARG A 93 4.12 -4.49 -2.10
N ALA A 94 4.34 -4.06 -0.87
CA ALA A 94 4.72 -2.68 -0.60
C ALA A 94 6.22 -2.53 -0.76
N HIS A 95 6.62 -1.38 -1.27
CA HIS A 95 8.00 -0.93 -1.31
C HIS A 95 8.05 0.40 -0.60
N TRP A 96 9.07 0.64 0.20
CA TRP A 96 9.19 1.90 0.92
C TRP A 96 10.59 2.50 0.78
N GLU A 97 10.63 3.81 0.82
CA GLU A 97 11.85 4.58 0.85
C GLU A 97 11.72 5.65 1.92
N VAL A 98 12.80 5.83 2.67
CA VAL A 98 12.87 6.80 3.74
C VAL A 98 13.94 7.81 3.37
N ALA A 99 13.55 9.09 3.27
CA ALA A 99 14.49 10.17 2.99
C ALA A 99 14.72 10.98 4.25
N ARG A 100 15.97 11.09 4.63
CA ARG A 100 16.37 11.80 5.84
C ARG A 100 16.54 13.27 5.55
N TRP A 101 15.92 14.09 6.38
CA TRP A 101 16.03 15.55 6.29
C TRP A 101 16.85 16.05 7.48
N GLY A 102 17.95 16.73 7.21
CA GLY A 102 18.74 17.34 8.25
C GLY A 102 19.75 16.40 8.91
N ARG A 103 20.27 16.82 10.04
CA ARG A 103 21.36 16.16 10.75
C ARG A 103 20.87 15.59 12.06
N GLY A 104 20.23 14.44 12.01
CA GLY A 104 19.93 13.71 13.21
C GLY A 104 21.09 12.81 13.59
N SER A 105 21.27 12.58 14.87
CA SER A 105 22.24 11.61 15.37
C SER A 105 21.61 10.22 15.46
N GLU A 106 20.29 10.14 15.45
CA GLU A 106 19.56 8.90 15.57
C GLU A 106 19.23 8.31 14.20
N THR A 107 19.01 7.00 14.15
CA THR A 107 18.55 6.33 12.96
C THR A 107 17.09 6.71 12.71
N PRO A 108 16.75 7.20 11.52
CA PRO A 108 15.37 7.47 11.18
C PRO A 108 14.54 6.19 11.25
N MET A 109 13.28 6.31 11.69
CA MET A 109 12.41 5.16 11.85
C MET A 109 10.94 5.55 11.69
N PHE A 110 10.22 4.73 10.95
CA PHE A 110 8.77 4.73 10.95
C PHE A 110 8.29 3.36 11.40
N GLU A 111 7.27 3.33 12.25
CA GLU A 111 6.56 2.10 12.54
C GLU A 111 5.27 2.15 11.73
N ILE A 112 5.10 1.19 10.85
CA ILE A 112 3.99 1.20 9.90
C ILE A 112 3.28 -0.15 9.81
N HIS A 113 2.10 -0.11 9.23
CA HIS A 113 1.39 -1.29 8.74
C HIS A 113 0.56 -0.87 7.53
N VAL A 114 0.20 -1.84 6.69
CA VAL A 114 -0.71 -1.60 5.58
C VAL A 114 -1.75 -2.70 5.60
N THR A 115 -3.01 -2.30 5.76
CA THR A 115 -4.14 -3.22 5.65
C THR A 115 -4.67 -3.21 4.23
N LEU A 116 -5.22 -4.34 3.81
CA LEU A 116 -5.85 -4.49 2.51
C LEU A 116 -7.24 -5.07 2.73
N ARG A 117 -8.23 -4.49 2.04
CA ARG A 117 -9.59 -5.01 2.05
C ARG A 117 -10.14 -4.98 0.63
N GLU A 118 -10.68 -6.11 0.18
CA GLU A 118 -11.37 -6.17 -1.08
C GLU A 118 -12.65 -5.34 -1.02
N VAL A 119 -12.90 -4.53 -2.06
CA VAL A 119 -14.10 -3.67 -2.13
C VAL A 119 -15.25 -4.49 -2.70
N PRO A 120 -16.38 -4.61 -1.97
CA PRO A 120 -17.52 -5.35 -2.45
C PRO A 120 -18.08 -4.78 -3.76
N GLN A 121 -18.48 -5.66 -4.68
CA GLN A 121 -19.02 -5.24 -5.96
C GLN A 121 -20.30 -4.43 -5.83
N GLU A 122 -21.12 -4.73 -4.85
CA GLU A 122 -22.34 -3.97 -4.59
C GLU A 122 -22.03 -2.50 -4.30
N ILE A 123 -20.99 -2.23 -3.51
CA ILE A 123 -20.57 -0.87 -3.20
C ILE A 123 -20.05 -0.17 -4.44
N LEU A 124 -19.31 -0.89 -5.29
CA LEU A 124 -18.79 -0.34 -6.54
C LEU A 124 -19.91 0.00 -7.51
N ALA A 125 -20.90 -0.89 -7.66
CA ALA A 125 -22.05 -0.65 -8.52
C ALA A 125 -22.86 0.54 -8.04
N GLU A 126 -23.07 0.64 -6.73
CA GLU A 126 -23.79 1.75 -6.12
C GLU A 126 -23.06 3.08 -6.32
N ALA A 127 -21.76 3.11 -6.07
CA ALA A 127 -20.93 4.29 -6.27
C ALA A 127 -20.91 4.71 -7.75
N GLY A 128 -20.78 3.73 -8.65
CA GLY A 128 -20.84 3.98 -10.10
C GLY A 128 -22.19 4.55 -10.54
N GLY A 129 -23.27 4.04 -9.98
CA GLY A 129 -24.60 4.57 -10.23
C GLY A 129 -24.76 6.00 -9.78
N ARG A 130 -24.25 6.33 -8.61
CA ARG A 130 -24.26 7.71 -8.09
C ARG A 130 -23.48 8.66 -8.99
N VAL A 131 -22.31 8.27 -9.43
CA VAL A 131 -21.47 9.07 -10.31
C VAL A 131 -22.18 9.32 -11.63
N ARG A 132 -22.85 8.31 -12.18
CA ARG A 132 -23.60 8.44 -13.44
C ARG A 132 -24.82 9.35 -13.29
N ALA A 133 -25.40 9.39 -12.13
CA ALA A 133 -26.58 10.21 -11.87
C ALA A 133 -26.26 11.70 -11.79
N GLN A 134 -25.01 12.02 -11.68
CA GLN A 134 -24.53 13.39 -11.69
C GLN A 134 -24.21 13.86 -13.11
#